data_b8d9fdf0710c66af60167f6d5ec3748b
#
_entry.id   b8d9fdf0710c66af60167f6d5ec3748b
#
_cell.length_a   1.000
_cell.length_b   1.000
_cell.length_c   1.000
_cell.angle_alpha   90.00
_cell.angle_beta   90.00
_cell.angle_gamma   90.00
#
_symmetry.space_group_name_H-M   'P 1'
#
loop_
_entity.id
_entity.type
_entity.pdbx_description
1 polymer ?
#
loop_
_entity_poly.entity_id
_entity_poly.type
_entity_poly.pdbx_seq_one_letter_code
_entity_poly.pdbx_strand_id
1 'polypeptide(L)'
;LLSHTAGFTDGLGFGDYAADETLPDLEDELDNPRASSGMPVEIRINLEPGTEWHYSGGSYLLLELLVEEISGQAFEDYVQETVFEPLEMSRTGYRFIDTYANSAGSLGTDGARMTGHQYASSAATALATSSADLAKFVLAQTGTGAASSPLSPESVKAMRVPHGQSAGFDIWGLGTILYAPTGNGDFLFGHDGANEPAINTAARLNPENEDALILLVSGHPSLATDIGSDWVFWQSGYPDLFATDAVFASMVAPGLAGTLVILTLAVLFGKRSRRLT
;
A
#
# COMPACT_ATOMS: atom_id res chain seq x y z
N LEU A 1 5.15 1.66 13.43
CA LEU A 1 5.05 2.43 12.18
C LEU A 1 4.95 1.49 10.98
N LEU A 2 5.96 0.69 10.65
CA LEU A 2 6.00 -0.22 9.48
C LEU A 2 4.77 -1.13 9.32
N SER A 3 4.14 -1.50 10.43
CA SER A 3 2.98 -2.41 10.44
C SER A 3 1.62 -1.70 10.46
N HIS A 4 1.58 -0.37 10.38
CA HIS A 4 0.35 0.42 10.51
C HIS A 4 -0.44 0.15 11.82
N THR A 5 0.28 -0.18 12.89
CA THR A 5 -0.29 -0.42 14.23
C THR A 5 0.21 0.58 15.27
N ALA A 6 0.77 1.71 14.85
CA ALA A 6 1.28 2.74 15.74
C ALA A 6 0.19 3.63 16.36
N GLY A 7 -1.09 3.37 16.08
CA GLY A 7 -2.22 4.10 16.62
C GLY A 7 -2.63 5.33 15.82
N PHE A 8 -2.08 5.55 14.65
CA PHE A 8 -2.55 6.56 13.71
C PHE A 8 -3.82 6.12 13.01
N THR A 9 -4.68 7.08 12.66
CA THR A 9 -5.95 6.85 11.98
C THR A 9 -6.15 7.81 10.80
N ASP A 10 -5.04 8.36 10.28
CA ASP A 10 -5.05 9.29 9.15
C ASP A 10 -5.58 8.68 7.84
N GLY A 11 -5.40 7.39 7.65
CA GLY A 11 -6.04 6.64 6.54
C GLY A 11 -5.56 7.02 5.15
N LEU A 12 -4.32 7.45 5.01
CA LEU A 12 -3.93 8.26 3.89
C LEU A 12 -3.25 7.65 2.71
N GLY A 13 -3.76 8.12 1.55
CA GLY A 13 -2.93 8.63 0.47
C GLY A 13 -2.59 10.12 0.64
N PHE A 14 -1.36 10.51 0.33
CA PHE A 14 -0.94 11.91 0.33
C PHE A 14 -1.47 12.66 -0.87
N GLY A 15 -1.65 13.97 -0.66
CA GLY A 15 -2.10 14.85 -1.71
C GLY A 15 -1.06 15.07 -2.77
N ASP A 16 -1.57 15.22 -3.95
CA ASP A 16 -0.82 15.51 -5.15
C ASP A 16 -0.48 16.99 -5.18
N TYR A 17 0.73 17.28 -5.62
CA TYR A 17 1.17 18.63 -5.97
C TYR A 17 1.26 18.75 -7.48
N ALA A 18 0.80 19.86 -8.04
CA ALA A 18 0.96 20.12 -9.46
C ALA A 18 2.46 20.22 -9.83
N ALA A 19 2.78 19.98 -11.08
CA ALA A 19 4.16 19.97 -11.56
C ALA A 19 4.93 21.29 -11.36
N ASP A 20 4.21 22.41 -11.21
CA ASP A 20 4.75 23.76 -11.00
C ASP A 20 4.61 24.25 -9.55
N GLU A 21 4.03 23.46 -8.66
CA GLU A 21 3.98 23.77 -7.24
C GLU A 21 5.34 23.49 -6.56
N THR A 22 5.66 24.30 -5.57
CA THR A 22 6.79 24.03 -4.68
C THR A 22 6.35 23.01 -3.63
N LEU A 23 7.08 21.92 -3.50
CA LEU A 23 6.83 20.95 -2.44
C LEU A 23 7.20 21.57 -1.08
N PRO A 24 6.42 21.31 -0.03
CA PRO A 24 6.82 21.62 1.34
C PRO A 24 8.04 20.77 1.73
N ASP A 25 8.73 21.18 2.76
CA ASP A 25 9.69 20.29 3.42
C ASP A 25 8.95 19.23 4.26
N LEU A 26 9.70 18.22 4.72
CA LEU A 26 9.14 17.09 5.44
C LEU A 26 8.45 17.49 6.75
N GLU A 27 9.01 18.47 7.47
CA GLU A 27 8.45 18.94 8.75
C GLU A 27 7.14 19.71 8.51
N ASP A 28 7.10 20.56 7.49
CA ASP A 28 5.88 21.26 7.08
C ASP A 28 4.78 20.29 6.63
N GLU A 29 5.14 19.21 5.90
CA GLU A 29 4.17 18.17 5.48
C GLU A 29 3.68 17.34 6.66
N LEU A 30 4.52 17.08 7.68
CA LEU A 30 4.11 16.41 8.92
C LEU A 30 3.12 17.24 9.73
N ASP A 31 3.33 18.56 9.79
CA ASP A 31 2.46 19.47 10.54
C ASP A 31 1.14 19.76 9.82
N ASN A 32 1.16 19.80 8.48
CA ASN A 32 0.02 20.18 7.66
C ASN A 32 -0.13 19.27 6.42
N PRO A 33 -0.34 17.96 6.60
CA PRO A 33 -0.35 17.01 5.50
C PRO A 33 -1.47 17.29 4.52
N ARG A 34 -1.13 17.28 3.22
CA ARG A 34 -2.12 17.34 2.14
C ARG A 34 -2.62 15.94 1.83
N ALA A 35 -3.90 15.69 2.04
CA ALA A 35 -4.54 14.44 1.66
C ALA A 35 -5.00 14.45 0.20
N SER A 36 -4.96 13.31 -0.47
CA SER A 36 -5.48 13.11 -1.84
C SER A 36 -6.98 13.46 -1.95
N SER A 37 -7.71 13.35 -0.85
CA SER A 37 -9.13 13.78 -0.78
C SER A 37 -9.34 15.29 -0.78
N GLY A 38 -8.28 16.10 -0.62
CA GLY A 38 -8.35 17.54 -0.39
C GLY A 38 -8.93 17.93 0.98
N MET A 39 -9.20 16.95 1.85
CA MET A 39 -9.70 17.22 3.21
C MET A 39 -8.52 17.40 4.17
N PRO A 40 -8.67 18.26 5.19
CA PRO A 40 -7.68 18.36 6.26
C PRO A 40 -7.49 17.02 6.96
N VAL A 41 -6.25 16.65 7.17
CA VAL A 41 -5.86 15.44 7.88
C VAL A 41 -4.87 15.82 8.97
N GLU A 42 -4.87 15.08 10.06
CA GLU A 42 -3.92 15.22 11.14
C GLU A 42 -3.19 13.91 11.35
N ILE A 43 -1.86 13.96 11.40
CA ILE A 43 -1.03 12.82 11.79
C ILE A 43 -0.95 12.80 13.31
N ARG A 44 -1.82 12.01 13.93
CA ARG A 44 -1.91 11.89 15.39
C ARG A 44 -2.07 10.43 15.83
N ILE A 45 -1.48 10.13 16.99
CA ILE A 45 -1.76 8.87 17.70
C ILE A 45 -3.12 9.04 18.40
N ASN A 46 -4.12 8.34 17.88
CA ASN A 46 -5.51 8.37 18.37
C ASN A 46 -5.88 7.07 19.11
N LEU A 47 -5.11 6.01 18.93
CA LEU A 47 -5.32 4.69 19.50
C LEU A 47 -4.07 4.23 20.27
N GLU A 48 -4.24 3.29 21.17
CA GLU A 48 -3.13 2.62 21.86
C GLU A 48 -2.26 1.88 20.83
N PRO A 49 -0.96 2.18 20.73
CA PRO A 49 -0.08 1.47 19.81
C PRO A 49 -0.10 -0.06 20.00
N GLY A 50 -0.16 -0.79 18.91
CA GLY A 50 -0.20 -2.25 18.90
C GLY A 50 -1.58 -2.88 19.07
N THR A 51 -2.66 -2.10 19.21
CA THR A 51 -4.01 -2.64 19.45
C THR A 51 -4.82 -2.86 18.19
N GLU A 52 -4.71 -1.96 17.22
CA GLU A 52 -5.50 -2.00 15.98
C GLU A 52 -4.62 -1.70 14.76
N TRP A 53 -5.01 -2.26 13.63
CA TRP A 53 -4.40 -1.97 12.35
C TRP A 53 -5.20 -0.87 11.63
N HIS A 54 -4.52 0.22 11.27
CA HIS A 54 -5.06 1.28 10.44
C HIS A 54 -3.99 1.76 9.46
N TYR A 55 -4.28 1.66 8.16
CA TYR A 55 -3.37 2.17 7.14
C TYR A 55 -3.08 3.65 7.37
N SER A 56 -1.81 4.02 7.37
CA SER A 56 -1.36 5.37 7.70
C SER A 56 -0.17 5.77 6.83
N GLY A 57 -0.37 6.72 5.95
CA GLY A 57 0.72 7.37 5.23
C GLY A 57 1.59 8.21 6.16
N GLY A 58 0.98 8.85 7.18
CA GLY A 58 1.70 9.61 8.21
C GLY A 58 2.76 8.77 8.95
N SER A 59 2.52 7.46 9.11
CA SER A 59 3.54 6.55 9.65
C SER A 59 4.80 6.53 8.79
N TYR A 60 4.68 6.64 7.47
CA TYR A 60 5.81 6.59 6.54
C TYR A 60 6.53 7.94 6.40
N LEU A 61 5.82 9.07 6.58
CA LEU A 61 6.48 10.36 6.76
C LEU A 61 7.38 10.36 8.01
N LEU A 62 6.89 9.80 9.13
CA LEU A 62 7.69 9.68 10.34
C LEU A 62 8.87 8.71 10.17
N LEU A 63 8.72 7.65 9.38
CA LEU A 63 9.84 6.76 9.05
C LEU A 63 10.87 7.44 8.15
N GLU A 64 10.42 8.29 7.22
CA GLU A 64 11.29 9.15 6.40
C GLU A 64 12.14 10.06 7.29
N LEU A 65 11.49 10.83 8.17
CA LEU A 65 12.17 11.69 9.13
C LEU A 65 13.15 10.90 10.02
N LEU A 66 12.75 9.72 10.50
CA LEU A 66 13.61 8.87 11.33
C LEU A 66 14.89 8.44 10.60
N VAL A 67 14.77 8.10 9.30
CA VAL A 67 15.93 7.77 8.48
C VAL A 67 16.86 8.97 8.33
N GLU A 68 16.31 10.15 8.06
CA GLU A 68 17.11 11.38 7.91
C GLU A 68 17.82 11.77 9.20
N GLU A 69 17.12 11.74 10.33
CA GLU A 69 17.69 12.06 11.63
C GLU A 69 18.80 11.10 12.08
N ILE A 70 18.66 9.80 11.80
CA ILE A 70 19.66 8.79 12.20
C ILE A 70 20.84 8.77 11.23
N SER A 71 20.60 8.88 9.93
CA SER A 71 21.65 8.81 8.92
C SER A 71 22.41 10.12 8.75
N GLY A 72 21.76 11.25 9.02
CA GLY A 72 22.26 12.60 8.70
C GLY A 72 22.27 12.89 7.19
N GLN A 73 21.50 12.16 6.40
CA GLN A 73 21.36 12.27 4.94
C GLN A 73 19.90 12.52 4.58
N ALA A 74 19.63 13.15 3.44
CA ALA A 74 18.29 13.15 2.87
C ALA A 74 17.85 11.71 2.58
N PHE A 75 16.57 11.42 2.78
CA PHE A 75 16.01 10.07 2.59
C PHE A 75 16.32 9.51 1.19
N GLU A 76 16.15 10.31 0.17
CA GLU A 76 16.40 9.92 -1.22
C GLU A 76 17.86 9.51 -1.46
N ASP A 77 18.82 10.28 -0.93
CA ASP A 77 20.25 9.98 -1.02
C ASP A 77 20.61 8.70 -0.27
N TYR A 78 20.05 8.54 0.93
CA TYR A 78 20.23 7.33 1.73
C TYR A 78 19.74 6.07 1.00
N VAL A 79 18.54 6.11 0.44
CA VAL A 79 17.96 4.97 -0.30
C VAL A 79 18.71 4.73 -1.61
N GLN A 80 19.16 5.79 -2.30
CA GLN A 80 19.99 5.66 -3.48
C GLN A 80 21.27 4.87 -3.18
N GLU A 81 21.98 5.22 -2.12
CA GLU A 81 23.25 4.60 -1.73
C GLU A 81 23.06 3.18 -1.18
N THR A 82 22.04 2.97 -0.34
CA THR A 82 21.88 1.73 0.43
C THR A 82 21.02 0.68 -0.25
N VAL A 83 20.16 1.07 -1.20
CA VAL A 83 19.22 0.17 -1.87
C VAL A 83 19.42 0.16 -3.38
N PHE A 84 19.31 1.34 -4.04
CA PHE A 84 19.25 1.34 -5.50
C PHE A 84 20.59 1.01 -6.15
N GLU A 85 21.69 1.54 -5.66
CA GLU A 85 23.03 1.26 -6.20
C GLU A 85 23.44 -0.21 -5.96
N PRO A 86 23.34 -0.79 -4.76
CA PRO A 86 23.65 -2.20 -4.54
C PRO A 86 22.81 -3.17 -5.38
N LEU A 87 21.55 -2.80 -5.68
CA LEU A 87 20.66 -3.59 -6.52
C LEU A 87 20.75 -3.24 -8.02
N GLU A 88 21.65 -2.32 -8.40
CA GLU A 88 21.78 -1.84 -9.78
C GLU A 88 20.48 -1.29 -10.39
N MET A 89 19.65 -0.61 -9.58
CA MET A 89 18.35 -0.04 -9.97
C MET A 89 18.53 1.32 -10.65
N SER A 90 19.20 1.35 -11.79
CA SER A 90 19.65 2.59 -12.47
C SER A 90 18.54 3.45 -13.09
N ARG A 91 17.30 2.93 -13.13
CA ARG A 91 16.10 3.61 -13.64
C ARG A 91 15.06 3.85 -12.54
N THR A 92 15.54 4.03 -11.33
CA THR A 92 14.71 4.24 -10.15
C THR A 92 15.16 5.50 -9.43
N GLY A 93 14.23 6.24 -8.84
CA GLY A 93 14.54 7.44 -8.06
C GLY A 93 13.28 8.25 -7.75
N TYR A 94 13.48 9.42 -7.15
CA TYR A 94 12.42 10.27 -6.61
C TYR A 94 12.17 11.56 -7.40
N ARG A 95 12.80 11.72 -8.56
CA ARG A 95 12.54 12.88 -9.40
C ARG A 95 11.15 12.81 -10.02
N PHE A 96 10.57 13.96 -10.26
CA PHE A 96 9.28 14.08 -10.95
C PHE A 96 9.24 13.23 -12.23
N ILE A 97 8.23 12.37 -12.34
CA ILE A 97 8.16 11.34 -13.37
C ILE A 97 8.30 11.85 -14.80
N ASP A 98 7.76 13.03 -15.11
CA ASP A 98 7.82 13.61 -16.46
C ASP A 98 9.23 14.14 -16.83
N THR A 99 10.16 14.21 -15.88
CA THR A 99 11.56 14.57 -16.16
C THR A 99 12.42 13.41 -16.67
N TYR A 100 11.92 12.17 -16.57
CA TYR A 100 12.61 11.01 -17.11
C TYR A 100 12.37 10.89 -18.62
N ALA A 101 13.44 10.82 -19.41
CA ALA A 101 13.36 10.78 -20.88
C ALA A 101 12.55 9.58 -21.42
N ASN A 102 12.49 8.48 -20.66
CA ASN A 102 11.80 7.25 -21.02
C ASN A 102 10.56 7.01 -20.15
N SER A 103 9.96 8.05 -19.58
CA SER A 103 8.70 7.92 -18.83
C SER A 103 7.60 7.40 -19.74
N ALA A 104 6.81 6.42 -19.25
CA ALA A 104 5.59 5.98 -19.90
C ALA A 104 4.54 7.11 -19.93
N GLY A 105 4.68 8.09 -19.06
CA GLY A 105 3.74 9.18 -18.84
C GLY A 105 2.49 8.76 -18.10
N SER A 106 1.82 9.75 -17.55
CA SER A 106 0.53 9.58 -16.89
C SER A 106 -0.61 9.62 -17.91
N LEU A 107 -1.51 8.66 -17.84
CA LEU A 107 -2.70 8.58 -18.69
C LEU A 107 -3.96 8.64 -17.82
N GLY A 108 -4.97 9.36 -18.29
CA GLY A 108 -6.31 9.28 -17.75
C GLY A 108 -7.04 8.00 -18.19
N THR A 109 -8.19 7.72 -17.58
CA THR A 109 -9.01 6.55 -17.92
C THR A 109 -9.56 6.56 -19.34
N ASP A 110 -9.56 7.71 -20.00
CA ASP A 110 -9.90 7.89 -21.42
C ASP A 110 -8.71 7.69 -22.37
N GLY A 111 -7.51 7.38 -21.81
CA GLY A 111 -6.27 7.23 -22.55
C GLY A 111 -5.60 8.56 -22.94
N ALA A 112 -6.15 9.69 -22.53
CA ALA A 112 -5.51 10.98 -22.76
C ALA A 112 -4.25 11.12 -21.90
N ARG A 113 -3.19 11.71 -22.48
CA ARG A 113 -1.97 12.02 -21.71
C ARG A 113 -2.25 13.16 -20.75
N MET A 114 -1.86 12.97 -19.51
CA MET A 114 -1.96 13.95 -18.44
C MET A 114 -0.58 14.31 -17.92
N THR A 115 -0.47 15.46 -17.29
CA THR A 115 0.72 15.80 -16.51
C THR A 115 0.74 14.96 -15.25
N GLY A 116 1.89 14.41 -14.89
CA GLY A 116 2.07 13.71 -13.62
C GLY A 116 1.99 14.67 -12.44
N HIS A 117 1.89 14.10 -11.25
CA HIS A 117 1.88 14.82 -9.98
C HIS A 117 3.23 14.68 -9.27
N GLN A 118 3.53 15.62 -8.38
CA GLN A 118 4.62 15.55 -7.43
C GLN A 118 4.06 15.20 -6.05
N TYR A 119 4.90 14.64 -5.19
CA TYR A 119 4.53 14.21 -3.83
C TYR A 119 5.58 14.67 -2.85
N ALA A 120 5.16 15.16 -1.70
CA ALA A 120 6.06 15.63 -0.65
C ALA A 120 6.66 14.48 0.18
N SER A 121 6.04 13.27 0.15
CA SER A 121 6.54 12.11 0.88
C SER A 121 7.27 11.14 -0.04
N SER A 122 8.59 11.12 0.05
CA SER A 122 9.43 10.18 -0.71
C SER A 122 9.26 8.74 -0.24
N ALA A 123 9.16 8.51 1.07
CA ALA A 123 9.00 7.17 1.62
C ALA A 123 7.62 6.53 1.35
N ALA A 124 6.57 7.34 1.12
CA ALA A 124 5.21 6.83 0.96
C ALA A 124 4.75 6.75 -0.50
N THR A 125 5.14 7.69 -1.38
CA THR A 125 4.45 7.84 -2.67
C THR A 125 5.33 8.20 -3.87
N ALA A 126 6.44 8.88 -3.70
CA ALA A 126 7.14 9.59 -4.78
C ALA A 126 8.03 8.72 -5.68
N LEU A 127 8.16 7.41 -5.42
CA LEU A 127 9.08 6.54 -6.15
C LEU A 127 8.67 6.38 -7.61
N ALA A 128 9.56 6.76 -8.52
CA ALA A 128 9.48 6.43 -9.94
C ALA A 128 10.45 5.29 -10.27
N THR A 129 9.98 4.24 -10.93
CA THR A 129 10.79 3.06 -11.22
C THR A 129 10.43 2.42 -12.57
N SER A 130 11.24 1.47 -13.02
CA SER A 130 10.93 0.57 -14.11
C SER A 130 10.57 -0.82 -13.60
N SER A 131 9.78 -1.59 -14.36
CA SER A 131 9.47 -2.98 -13.99
C SER A 131 10.72 -3.85 -13.85
N ALA A 132 11.76 -3.58 -14.63
CA ALA A 132 13.03 -4.30 -14.56
C ALA A 132 13.79 -4.02 -13.25
N ASP A 133 13.81 -2.76 -12.78
CA ASP A 133 14.46 -2.41 -11.51
C ASP A 133 13.62 -2.89 -10.32
N LEU A 134 12.30 -2.75 -10.39
CA LEU A 134 11.43 -3.27 -9.35
C LEU A 134 11.53 -4.79 -9.22
N ALA A 135 11.79 -5.52 -10.33
CA ALA A 135 12.07 -6.95 -10.28
C ALA A 135 13.33 -7.27 -9.47
N LYS A 136 14.40 -6.47 -9.60
CA LYS A 136 15.61 -6.67 -8.79
C LYS A 136 15.33 -6.47 -7.31
N PHE A 137 14.56 -5.43 -6.96
CA PHE A 137 14.15 -5.17 -5.59
C PHE A 137 13.28 -6.30 -5.01
N VAL A 138 12.29 -6.78 -5.76
CA VAL A 138 11.42 -7.88 -5.33
C VAL A 138 12.21 -9.18 -5.18
N LEU A 139 13.08 -9.52 -6.12
CA LEU A 139 13.92 -10.71 -6.03
C LEU A 139 14.95 -10.65 -4.89
N ALA A 140 15.42 -9.46 -4.51
CA ALA A 140 16.26 -9.31 -3.33
C ALA A 140 15.55 -9.70 -2.02
N GLN A 141 14.22 -9.78 -2.02
CA GLN A 141 13.39 -10.21 -0.89
C GLN A 141 13.08 -11.71 -0.87
N THR A 142 13.63 -12.53 -1.76
CA THR A 142 13.47 -14.00 -1.70
C THR A 142 14.24 -14.60 -0.52
N GLY A 143 15.23 -13.91 0.00
CA GLY A 143 16.10 -14.40 1.07
C GLY A 143 17.14 -15.43 0.60
N THR A 144 17.17 -15.79 -0.68
CA THR A 144 18.14 -16.73 -1.26
C THR A 144 19.49 -16.10 -1.56
N GLY A 145 19.65 -14.83 -1.16
CA GLY A 145 20.95 -14.21 -1.07
C GLY A 145 21.54 -13.80 -2.41
N ALA A 146 20.86 -12.93 -3.15
CA ALA A 146 21.64 -12.06 -4.03
C ALA A 146 22.70 -11.38 -3.16
N ALA A 147 23.98 -11.52 -3.52
CA ALA A 147 25.11 -11.00 -2.74
C ALA A 147 25.04 -9.48 -2.48
N SER A 148 24.08 -8.79 -3.07
CA SER A 148 23.81 -7.37 -3.00
C SER A 148 22.52 -7.02 -2.26
N SER A 149 21.80 -7.99 -1.62
CA SER A 149 20.58 -7.65 -0.87
C SER A 149 20.91 -6.69 0.28
N PRO A 150 20.21 -5.55 0.39
CA PRO A 150 20.44 -4.60 1.48
C PRO A 150 19.99 -5.13 2.85
N LEU A 151 19.18 -6.19 2.87
CA LEU A 151 18.68 -6.82 4.09
C LEU A 151 19.21 -8.26 4.24
N SER A 152 19.40 -8.67 5.49
CA SER A 152 19.70 -10.06 5.81
C SER A 152 18.50 -10.97 5.54
N PRO A 153 18.70 -12.27 5.29
CA PRO A 153 17.60 -13.24 5.15
C PRO A 153 16.65 -13.24 6.34
N GLU A 154 17.18 -13.06 7.56
CA GLU A 154 16.38 -12.96 8.78
C GLU A 154 15.49 -11.72 8.79
N SER A 155 16.02 -10.57 8.36
CA SER A 155 15.24 -9.33 8.24
C SER A 155 14.14 -9.45 7.20
N VAL A 156 14.45 -10.02 6.03
CA VAL A 156 13.46 -10.30 4.99
C VAL A 156 12.35 -11.23 5.48
N LYS A 157 12.71 -12.28 6.23
CA LYS A 157 11.72 -13.17 6.86
C LYS A 157 10.87 -12.44 7.89
N ALA A 158 11.46 -11.55 8.70
CA ALA A 158 10.74 -10.78 9.70
C ALA A 158 9.69 -9.85 9.07
N MET A 159 9.91 -9.35 7.85
CA MET A 159 8.94 -8.53 7.14
C MET A 159 7.62 -9.27 6.86
N ARG A 160 7.64 -10.59 6.76
CA ARG A 160 6.47 -11.43 6.47
C ARG A 160 5.78 -12.00 7.72
N VAL A 161 6.30 -11.70 8.91
CA VAL A 161 5.61 -12.05 10.16
C VAL A 161 4.40 -11.15 10.32
N PRO A 162 3.19 -11.70 10.56
CA PRO A 162 2.00 -10.90 10.76
C PRO A 162 2.10 -9.96 11.97
N HIS A 163 1.80 -8.69 11.75
CA HIS A 163 1.72 -7.65 12.78
C HIS A 163 0.41 -6.86 12.70
N GLY A 164 -0.24 -6.83 11.54
CA GLY A 164 -1.51 -6.16 11.31
C GLY A 164 -2.60 -7.15 10.93
N GLN A 165 -3.74 -7.06 11.63
CA GLN A 165 -4.92 -7.89 11.36
C GLN A 165 -6.13 -7.01 11.08
N SER A 166 -6.99 -7.46 10.17
CA SER A 166 -8.32 -6.89 9.93
C SER A 166 -9.33 -8.00 9.71
N ALA A 167 -10.55 -7.84 10.20
CA ALA A 167 -11.62 -8.83 10.16
C ALA A 167 -11.20 -10.27 10.56
N GLY A 168 -10.13 -10.42 11.36
CA GLY A 168 -9.59 -11.71 11.80
C GLY A 168 -8.59 -12.35 10.82
N PHE A 169 -8.19 -11.64 9.76
CA PHE A 169 -7.16 -12.09 8.82
C PHE A 169 -5.83 -11.38 9.09
N ASP A 170 -4.74 -12.12 8.94
CA ASP A 170 -3.39 -11.57 8.92
C ASP A 170 -3.15 -10.92 7.56
N ILE A 171 -3.09 -9.59 7.53
CA ILE A 171 -3.03 -8.81 6.28
C ILE A 171 -1.78 -7.98 6.12
N TRP A 172 -0.99 -7.80 7.19
CA TRP A 172 0.15 -6.89 7.15
C TRP A 172 1.33 -7.38 7.97
N GLY A 173 2.53 -7.30 7.36
CA GLY A 173 3.82 -7.53 7.99
C GLY A 173 4.54 -6.23 8.38
N LEU A 174 5.87 -6.17 8.16
CA LEU A 174 6.65 -4.95 8.32
C LEU A 174 6.89 -4.31 6.95
N GLY A 175 6.04 -3.36 6.58
CA GLY A 175 6.10 -2.66 5.29
C GLY A 175 5.59 -3.48 4.10
N THR A 176 4.91 -4.60 4.34
CA THR A 176 4.38 -5.47 3.29
C THR A 176 2.94 -5.88 3.54
N ILE A 177 2.16 -5.96 2.48
CA ILE A 177 0.85 -6.63 2.48
C ILE A 177 1.08 -8.15 2.48
N LEU A 178 0.30 -8.87 3.27
CA LEU A 178 0.23 -10.33 3.29
C LEU A 178 -1.05 -10.76 2.55
N TYR A 179 -0.89 -11.30 1.34
CA TYR A 179 -2.02 -11.55 0.47
C TYR A 179 -2.69 -12.90 0.71
N ALA A 180 -1.92 -13.95 0.91
CA ALA A 180 -2.44 -15.28 1.18
C ALA A 180 -1.37 -16.15 1.86
N PRO A 181 -1.78 -17.12 2.72
CA PRO A 181 -0.84 -18.07 3.29
C PRO A 181 -0.26 -19.00 2.22
N THR A 182 0.98 -19.41 2.41
CA THR A 182 1.64 -20.45 1.61
C THR A 182 1.59 -21.80 2.32
N GLY A 183 1.97 -22.86 1.60
CA GLY A 183 1.97 -24.24 2.12
C GLY A 183 2.90 -24.45 3.33
N ASN A 184 3.94 -23.65 3.47
CA ASN A 184 4.95 -23.75 4.53
C ASN A 184 4.71 -22.82 5.72
N GLY A 185 3.55 -22.13 5.78
CA GLY A 185 3.21 -21.20 6.85
C GLY A 185 3.87 -19.82 6.72
N ASP A 186 4.34 -19.46 5.53
CA ASP A 186 4.74 -18.13 5.12
C ASP A 186 3.58 -17.45 4.37
N PHE A 187 3.79 -16.32 3.71
CA PHE A 187 2.78 -15.58 2.96
C PHE A 187 3.27 -15.19 1.57
N LEU A 188 2.35 -15.20 0.59
CA LEU A 188 2.51 -14.36 -0.58
C LEU A 188 2.44 -12.91 -0.12
N PHE A 189 3.42 -12.10 -0.50
CA PHE A 189 3.56 -10.76 0.04
C PHE A 189 4.01 -9.74 -1.00
N GLY A 190 3.95 -8.48 -0.66
CA GLY A 190 4.37 -7.39 -1.53
C GLY A 190 3.66 -6.08 -1.19
N HIS A 191 3.48 -5.24 -2.19
CA HIS A 191 2.68 -4.02 -2.06
C HIS A 191 2.07 -3.61 -3.39
N ASP A 192 0.87 -3.03 -3.32
CA ASP A 192 0.19 -2.41 -4.45
C ASP A 192 0.22 -0.89 -4.30
N GLY A 193 0.04 -0.17 -5.39
CA GLY A 193 -0.07 1.28 -5.40
C GLY A 193 -1.22 1.76 -6.28
N ALA A 194 -1.83 2.87 -5.87
CA ALA A 194 -2.86 3.55 -6.66
C ALA A 194 -2.74 5.05 -6.45
N ASN A 195 -2.67 5.80 -7.54
CA ASN A 195 -2.60 7.26 -7.55
C ASN A 195 -3.38 7.85 -8.72
N GLU A 196 -3.75 9.11 -8.57
CA GLU A 196 -4.27 9.91 -9.69
C GLU A 196 -3.18 10.12 -10.77
N PRO A 197 -3.54 10.32 -12.05
CA PRO A 197 -4.93 10.34 -12.55
C PRO A 197 -5.57 8.96 -12.74
N ALA A 198 -4.81 7.90 -12.95
CA ALA A 198 -5.22 6.51 -13.06
C ALA A 198 -3.98 5.61 -13.12
N ILE A 199 -3.15 5.72 -12.10
CA ILE A 199 -1.95 4.88 -11.92
C ILE A 199 -2.30 3.77 -10.96
N ASN A 200 -1.99 2.52 -11.34
CA ASN A 200 -2.17 1.35 -10.49
C ASN A 200 -0.99 0.40 -10.65
N THR A 201 -0.44 -0.04 -9.54
CA THR A 201 0.76 -0.88 -9.54
C THR A 201 0.58 -2.07 -8.62
N ALA A 202 1.26 -3.18 -8.93
CA ALA A 202 1.36 -4.34 -8.07
C ALA A 202 2.78 -4.91 -8.16
N ALA A 203 3.36 -5.22 -7.00
CA ALA A 203 4.64 -5.91 -6.88
C ALA A 203 4.49 -7.00 -5.82
N ARG A 204 4.37 -8.25 -6.26
CA ARG A 204 4.02 -9.38 -5.41
C ARG A 204 5.00 -10.53 -5.59
N LEU A 205 5.29 -11.26 -4.52
CA LEU A 205 6.27 -12.35 -4.48
C LEU A 205 5.69 -13.57 -3.76
N ASN A 206 5.91 -14.74 -4.34
CA ASN A 206 5.76 -16.02 -3.66
C ASN A 206 7.15 -16.49 -3.17
N PRO A 207 7.40 -16.48 -1.85
CA PRO A 207 8.72 -16.83 -1.32
C PRO A 207 9.05 -18.33 -1.39
N GLU A 208 8.08 -19.19 -1.69
CA GLU A 208 8.32 -20.64 -1.78
C GLU A 208 8.94 -21.07 -3.10
N ASN A 209 8.55 -20.41 -4.20
CA ASN A 209 9.01 -20.78 -5.55
C ASN A 209 9.72 -19.62 -6.27
N GLU A 210 9.83 -18.45 -5.57
CA GLU A 210 10.45 -17.23 -6.10
C GLU A 210 9.74 -16.63 -7.32
N ASP A 211 8.51 -17.05 -7.59
CA ASP A 211 7.69 -16.42 -8.61
C ASP A 211 7.28 -15.02 -8.16
N ALA A 212 7.38 -14.04 -9.05
CA ALA A 212 7.00 -12.68 -8.80
C ALA A 212 6.09 -12.12 -9.90
N LEU A 213 5.17 -11.25 -9.50
CA LEU A 213 4.34 -10.47 -10.41
C LEU A 213 4.64 -8.98 -10.22
N ILE A 214 4.98 -8.30 -11.32
CA ILE A 214 5.22 -6.86 -11.32
C ILE A 214 4.40 -6.24 -12.44
N LEU A 215 3.52 -5.34 -12.06
CA LEU A 215 2.67 -4.59 -12.98
C LEU A 215 2.76 -3.10 -12.65
N LEU A 216 3.06 -2.29 -13.65
CA LEU A 216 3.04 -0.83 -13.60
C LEU A 216 2.07 -0.36 -14.68
N VAL A 217 0.90 0.09 -14.27
CA VAL A 217 -0.22 0.44 -15.16
C VAL A 217 -0.52 1.94 -15.05
N SER A 218 -0.68 2.58 -16.19
CA SER A 218 -1.20 3.94 -16.33
C SER A 218 -2.44 3.92 -17.22
N GLY A 219 -3.46 4.66 -16.87
CA GLY A 219 -4.73 4.72 -17.60
C GLY A 219 -5.83 3.77 -17.08
N HIS A 220 -5.56 3.05 -15.97
CA HIS A 220 -6.58 2.21 -15.35
C HIS A 220 -6.40 2.17 -13.82
N PRO A 221 -7.46 2.42 -13.04
CA PRO A 221 -7.33 2.61 -11.59
C PRO A 221 -7.16 1.33 -10.77
N SER A 222 -7.43 0.13 -11.32
CA SER A 222 -7.41 -1.13 -10.56
C SER A 222 -6.80 -2.32 -11.29
N LEU A 223 -6.43 -2.20 -12.57
CA LEU A 223 -6.06 -3.36 -13.40
C LEU A 223 -4.88 -4.17 -12.82
N ALA A 224 -3.86 -3.51 -12.28
CA ALA A 224 -2.71 -4.19 -11.70
C ALA A 224 -3.11 -4.99 -10.45
N THR A 225 -3.94 -4.38 -9.58
CA THR A 225 -4.45 -5.03 -8.36
C THR A 225 -5.39 -6.18 -8.70
N ASP A 226 -6.26 -6.02 -9.70
CA ASP A 226 -7.19 -7.08 -10.13
C ASP A 226 -6.42 -8.30 -10.65
N ILE A 227 -5.47 -8.10 -11.57
CA ILE A 227 -4.59 -9.17 -12.07
C ILE A 227 -3.75 -9.77 -10.93
N GLY A 228 -3.28 -8.92 -10.01
CA GLY A 228 -2.55 -9.35 -8.83
C GLY A 228 -3.36 -10.29 -7.94
N SER A 229 -4.65 -10.02 -7.74
CA SER A 229 -5.54 -10.89 -6.94
C SER A 229 -5.80 -12.23 -7.64
N ASP A 230 -5.97 -12.24 -8.97
CA ASP A 230 -6.07 -13.48 -9.75
C ASP A 230 -4.77 -14.29 -9.66
N TRP A 231 -3.61 -13.64 -9.71
CA TRP A 231 -2.31 -14.28 -9.57
C TRP A 231 -2.12 -14.90 -8.18
N VAL A 232 -2.56 -14.22 -7.10
CA VAL A 232 -2.53 -14.77 -5.73
C VAL A 232 -3.34 -16.05 -5.66
N PHE A 233 -4.56 -16.06 -6.22
CA PHE A 233 -5.39 -17.25 -6.26
C PHE A 233 -4.74 -18.39 -7.06
N TRP A 234 -4.12 -18.07 -8.19
CA TRP A 234 -3.42 -19.06 -9.01
C TRP A 234 -2.21 -19.67 -8.29
N GLN A 235 -1.48 -18.86 -7.53
CA GLN A 235 -0.28 -19.31 -6.79
C GLN A 235 -0.61 -20.12 -5.53
N SER A 236 -1.65 -19.75 -4.81
CA SER A 236 -1.92 -20.28 -3.46
C SER A 236 -3.19 -21.16 -3.37
N GLY A 237 -4.13 -20.97 -4.30
CA GLY A 237 -5.50 -21.54 -4.19
C GLY A 237 -6.38 -20.78 -3.19
N TYR A 238 -5.88 -19.72 -2.55
CA TYR A 238 -6.64 -18.86 -1.63
C TYR A 238 -6.95 -17.51 -2.28
N PRO A 239 -8.09 -16.88 -1.91
CA PRO A 239 -8.35 -15.51 -2.33
C PRO A 239 -7.30 -14.56 -1.72
N ASP A 240 -7.11 -13.43 -2.38
CA ASP A 240 -6.35 -12.30 -1.84
C ASP A 240 -7.05 -11.79 -0.56
N LEU A 241 -6.43 -12.00 0.59
CA LEU A 241 -7.01 -11.67 1.90
C LEU A 241 -7.15 -10.16 2.08
N PHE A 242 -6.21 -9.38 1.59
CA PHE A 242 -6.25 -7.93 1.68
C PHE A 242 -7.41 -7.34 0.86
N ALA A 243 -7.58 -7.81 -0.39
CA ALA A 243 -8.71 -7.43 -1.23
C ALA A 243 -10.04 -7.93 -0.64
N THR A 244 -10.07 -9.14 -0.08
CA THR A 244 -11.25 -9.73 0.56
C THR A 244 -11.66 -8.94 1.78
N ASP A 245 -10.72 -8.49 2.62
CA ASP A 245 -10.99 -7.65 3.81
C ASP A 245 -11.69 -6.35 3.41
N ALA A 246 -11.21 -5.66 2.39
CA ALA A 246 -11.83 -4.44 1.88
C ALA A 246 -13.29 -4.66 1.43
N VAL A 247 -13.58 -5.81 0.80
CA VAL A 247 -14.95 -6.19 0.41
C VAL A 247 -15.81 -6.46 1.65
N PHE A 248 -15.32 -7.23 2.62
CA PHE A 248 -16.05 -7.49 3.87
C PHE A 248 -16.38 -6.19 4.62
N ALA A 249 -15.40 -5.30 4.77
CA ALA A 249 -15.61 -4.01 5.43
C ALA A 249 -16.73 -3.20 4.74
N SER A 250 -16.78 -3.21 3.41
CA SER A 250 -17.81 -2.51 2.63
C SER A 250 -19.22 -3.12 2.77
N MET A 251 -19.32 -4.42 3.11
CA MET A 251 -20.59 -5.14 3.24
C MET A 251 -21.20 -5.06 4.63
N VAL A 252 -20.44 -4.71 5.66
CA VAL A 252 -20.92 -4.71 7.07
C VAL A 252 -22.08 -3.73 7.24
N ALA A 253 -21.95 -2.49 6.83
CA ALA A 253 -23.00 -1.49 7.00
C ALA A 253 -24.29 -1.82 6.21
N PRO A 254 -24.24 -2.19 4.92
CA PRO A 254 -25.42 -2.65 4.19
C PRO A 254 -26.06 -3.92 4.80
N GLY A 255 -25.23 -4.86 5.25
CA GLY A 255 -25.68 -6.10 5.90
C GLY A 255 -26.46 -5.83 7.19
N LEU A 256 -25.92 -4.96 8.05
CA LEU A 256 -26.61 -4.54 9.28
C LEU A 256 -27.92 -3.80 8.98
N ALA A 257 -27.92 -2.89 8.01
CA ALA A 257 -29.13 -2.17 7.61
C ALA A 257 -30.19 -3.13 7.06
N GLY A 258 -29.82 -4.07 6.19
CA GLY A 258 -30.73 -5.09 5.66
C GLY A 258 -31.30 -5.98 6.77
N THR A 259 -30.46 -6.42 7.69
CA THR A 259 -30.90 -7.21 8.86
C THR A 259 -31.90 -6.45 9.72
N LEU A 260 -31.66 -5.18 9.99
CA LEU A 260 -32.56 -4.32 10.76
C LEU A 260 -33.91 -4.16 10.08
N VAL A 261 -33.92 -3.97 8.76
CA VAL A 261 -35.17 -3.89 7.96
C VAL A 261 -35.95 -5.22 8.08
N ILE A 262 -35.32 -6.36 7.89
CA ILE A 262 -35.94 -7.67 7.99
C ILE A 262 -36.56 -7.89 9.38
N LEU A 263 -35.82 -7.59 10.44
CA LEU A 263 -36.30 -7.71 11.80
C LEU A 263 -37.48 -6.78 12.08
N THR A 264 -37.42 -5.55 11.61
CA THR A 264 -38.52 -4.57 11.75
C THR A 264 -39.78 -5.06 11.05
N LEU A 265 -39.67 -5.55 9.82
CA LEU A 265 -40.78 -6.09 9.05
C LEU A 265 -41.36 -7.34 9.77
N ALA A 266 -40.52 -8.24 10.25
CA ALA A 266 -40.97 -9.44 11.00
C ALA A 266 -41.79 -9.06 12.25
N VAL A 267 -41.33 -8.04 13.00
CA VAL A 267 -42.08 -7.54 14.16
C VAL A 267 -43.41 -6.90 13.76
N LEU A 268 -43.44 -6.09 12.72
CA LEU A 268 -44.66 -5.43 12.25
C LEU A 268 -45.69 -6.44 11.73
N PHE A 269 -45.27 -7.41 10.92
CA PHE A 269 -46.16 -8.44 10.39
C PHE A 269 -46.58 -9.44 11.49
N GLY A 270 -45.68 -9.80 12.40
CA GLY A 270 -46.02 -10.67 13.54
C GLY A 270 -47.05 -10.04 14.50
N LYS A 271 -46.97 -8.71 14.73
CA LYS A 271 -48.00 -7.99 15.50
C LYS A 271 -49.33 -7.91 14.77
N ARG A 272 -49.34 -7.82 13.44
CA ARG A 272 -50.55 -7.74 12.63
C ARG A 272 -51.27 -9.11 12.62
N SER A 273 -50.56 -10.21 12.50
CA SER A 273 -51.16 -11.56 12.56
C SER A 273 -51.81 -11.87 13.89
N ARG A 274 -51.25 -11.40 15.03
CA ARG A 274 -51.82 -11.58 16.39
C ARG A 274 -53.05 -10.70 16.67
N ARG A 275 -53.39 -9.74 15.82
CA ARG A 275 -54.62 -8.93 15.95
C ARG A 275 -55.78 -9.44 15.09
N LEU A 276 -55.56 -10.47 14.31
CA LEU A 276 -56.54 -11.10 13.43
C LEU A 276 -57.01 -12.50 13.93
N THR A 277 -56.44 -12.94 15.04
CA THR A 277 -56.86 -14.10 15.84
C THR A 277 -57.43 -13.62 17.17
#